data_f0938373683ba4e35cb25497bfc9aada
#
_entry.id   f0938373683ba4e35cb25497bfc9aada
#
_cell.length_a   1.000
_cell.length_b   1.000
_cell.length_c   1.000
_cell.angle_alpha   90.00
_cell.angle_beta   90.00
_cell.angle_gamma   90.00
#
_symmetry.space_group_name_H-M   'P 1'
#
loop_
_entity.id
_entity.type
_entity.pdbx_description
1 polymer ?
#
loop_
_entity_poly.entity_id
_entity_poly.type
_entity_poly.pdbx_seq_one_letter_code
_entity_poly.pdbx_strand_id
1 'polypeptide(L)'
;MKKIYSTLLIPLSLIIFAGCSKDIFKNYEERIEGTWRLDNVDRIGFGNTSLTFTEGRFTFMEPGKLEYTDRFGGLYQGSWEIRKQTIRGNCDNGDCNDRNVNTLSITAIDFETRDVKTEHFDEIKFTATDKFNAYIYLNSTTYVFRFRRE
;
A
#
# COMPACT_ATOMS: atom_id res chain seq x y z
N MET A 1 7.99 40.32 -44.85
CA MET A 1 8.53 39.14 -44.17
C MET A 1 8.13 39.18 -42.68
N LYS A 2 6.91 38.89 -42.36
CA LYS A 2 6.40 38.80 -40.99
C LYS A 2 5.11 37.99 -41.03
N LYS A 3 5.11 36.68 -40.71
CA LYS A 3 3.90 35.87 -40.35
C LYS A 3 4.16 34.36 -40.38
N ILE A 4 5.29 33.84 -39.87
CA ILE A 4 5.53 32.38 -39.83
C ILE A 4 5.74 31.84 -38.40
N TYR A 5 5.81 32.67 -37.36
CA TYR A 5 6.14 32.20 -36.00
C TYR A 5 4.94 31.90 -35.09
N SER A 6 3.69 32.13 -35.56
CA SER A 6 2.52 31.98 -34.69
C SER A 6 1.88 30.59 -34.73
N THR A 7 2.23 29.74 -35.68
CA THR A 7 1.61 28.41 -35.84
C THR A 7 2.40 27.26 -35.20
N LEU A 8 3.64 27.51 -34.76
CA LEU A 8 4.49 26.46 -34.21
C LEU A 8 4.40 26.31 -32.65
N LEU A 9 3.77 27.26 -31.96
CA LEU A 9 3.66 27.27 -30.51
C LEU A 9 2.45 26.50 -29.95
N ILE A 10 1.45 26.21 -30.76
CA ILE A 10 0.23 25.53 -30.31
C ILE A 10 0.39 24.02 -30.13
N PRO A 11 1.15 23.26 -30.94
CA PRO A 11 1.31 21.81 -30.69
C PRO A 11 2.22 21.46 -29.52
N LEU A 12 3.09 22.36 -29.05
CA LEU A 12 4.01 22.08 -27.95
C LEU A 12 3.33 22.15 -26.58
N SER A 13 2.24 22.90 -26.42
CA SER A 13 1.52 23.01 -25.15
C SER A 13 0.60 21.80 -24.85
N LEU A 14 0.24 20.99 -25.85
CA LEU A 14 -0.64 19.82 -25.70
C LEU A 14 0.08 18.57 -25.17
N ILE A 15 1.41 18.53 -25.16
CA ILE A 15 2.19 17.35 -24.75
C ILE A 15 2.39 17.30 -23.22
N ILE A 16 2.16 18.40 -22.50
CA ILE A 16 2.45 18.51 -21.07
C ILE A 16 1.34 17.89 -20.19
N PHE A 17 0.15 17.61 -20.72
CA PHE A 17 -0.98 17.09 -19.94
C PHE A 17 -1.17 15.56 -20.00
N ALA A 18 -0.32 14.82 -20.69
CA ALA A 18 -0.45 13.37 -20.84
C ALA A 18 0.15 12.52 -19.69
N GLY A 19 0.64 13.15 -18.62
CA GLY A 19 1.43 12.48 -17.57
C GLY A 19 0.70 12.07 -16.29
N CYS A 20 -0.56 12.43 -16.08
CA CYS A 20 -1.10 12.43 -14.70
C CYS A 20 -2.36 11.59 -14.43
N SER A 21 -2.73 10.58 -15.20
CA SER A 21 -3.99 9.87 -14.91
C SER A 21 -4.02 8.36 -15.05
N LYS A 22 -2.88 7.68 -15.15
CA LYS A 22 -2.88 6.20 -15.29
C LYS A 22 -3.23 5.45 -14.00
N ASP A 23 -3.00 6.00 -12.82
CA ASP A 23 -3.17 5.27 -11.56
C ASP A 23 -4.59 5.27 -10.98
N ILE A 24 -5.49 6.14 -11.48
CA ILE A 24 -6.87 6.25 -10.96
C ILE A 24 -7.71 5.02 -11.35
N PHE A 25 -7.36 4.32 -12.43
CA PHE A 25 -8.08 3.16 -12.93
C PHE A 25 -7.46 1.82 -12.54
N LYS A 26 -6.30 1.83 -11.86
CA LYS A 26 -5.66 0.61 -11.39
C LYS A 26 -6.36 0.07 -10.16
N ASN A 27 -6.55 -1.24 -10.12
CA ASN A 27 -7.00 -1.92 -8.91
C ASN A 27 -5.94 -1.86 -7.79
N TYR A 28 -6.27 -2.34 -6.60
CA TYR A 28 -5.36 -2.26 -5.45
C TYR A 28 -4.13 -3.15 -5.63
N GLU A 29 -4.28 -4.30 -6.29
CA GLU A 29 -3.19 -5.23 -6.60
C GLU A 29 -2.17 -4.59 -7.53
N GLU A 30 -2.61 -4.00 -8.65
CA GLU A 30 -1.73 -3.28 -9.58
C GLU A 30 -1.06 -2.05 -8.95
N ARG A 31 -1.73 -1.42 -7.98
CA ARG A 31 -1.19 -0.25 -7.28
C ARG A 31 -0.13 -0.60 -6.26
N ILE A 32 -0.22 -1.76 -5.59
CA ILE A 32 0.74 -2.16 -4.58
C ILE A 32 2.03 -2.72 -5.20
N GLU A 33 1.98 -3.25 -6.43
CA GLU A 33 3.16 -3.76 -7.11
C GLU A 33 4.31 -2.76 -7.15
N GLY A 34 5.54 -3.29 -6.99
CA GLY A 34 6.77 -2.52 -6.91
C GLY A 34 7.41 -2.54 -5.54
N THR A 35 8.42 -1.72 -5.35
CA THR A 35 9.22 -1.67 -4.12
C THR A 35 8.76 -0.54 -3.21
N TRP A 36 8.54 -0.89 -1.95
CA TRP A 36 8.05 0.00 -0.91
C TRP A 36 8.92 -0.09 0.34
N ARG A 37 9.23 1.04 0.92
CA ARG A 37 9.89 1.12 2.21
C ARG A 37 8.84 1.40 3.29
N LEU A 38 8.91 0.67 4.40
CA LEU A 38 8.17 1.00 5.62
C LEU A 38 8.90 2.15 6.34
N ASP A 39 8.34 3.36 6.22
CA ASP A 39 8.95 4.58 6.76
C ASP A 39 8.72 4.71 8.27
N ASN A 40 7.53 4.35 8.76
CA ASN A 40 7.13 4.52 10.14
C ASN A 40 5.96 3.62 10.52
N VAL A 41 5.87 3.30 11.81
CA VAL A 41 4.70 2.65 12.43
C VAL A 41 4.23 3.50 13.59
N ASP A 42 3.08 4.15 13.44
CA ASP A 42 2.44 4.94 14.49
C ASP A 42 1.49 4.07 15.30
N ARG A 43 1.43 4.34 16.60
CA ARG A 43 0.44 3.76 17.50
C ARG A 43 -0.53 4.82 18.00
N ILE A 44 -1.82 4.55 17.86
CA ILE A 44 -2.91 5.40 18.32
C ILE A 44 -3.71 4.61 19.35
N GLY A 45 -3.83 5.13 20.57
CA GLY A 45 -4.55 4.47 21.68
C GLY A 45 -3.65 3.86 22.73
N PHE A 46 -4.21 2.98 23.56
CA PHE A 46 -3.56 2.39 24.72
C PHE A 46 -3.34 0.89 24.50
N GLY A 47 -2.19 0.38 24.92
CA GLY A 47 -1.79 -1.01 24.80
C GLY A 47 -0.52 -1.16 23.99
N ASN A 48 0.07 -2.32 24.04
CA ASN A 48 1.26 -2.68 23.27
C ASN A 48 1.11 -4.11 22.78
N THR A 49 1.49 -4.36 21.54
CA THR A 49 1.58 -5.69 20.96
C THR A 49 2.89 -5.82 20.21
N SER A 50 3.37 -7.04 20.09
CA SER A 50 4.50 -7.32 19.21
C SER A 50 4.03 -7.24 17.76
N LEU A 51 4.69 -6.41 16.97
CA LEU A 51 4.47 -6.28 15.52
C LEU A 51 5.51 -7.11 14.80
N THR A 52 5.10 -7.76 13.74
CA THR A 52 5.99 -8.59 12.92
C THR A 52 6.93 -7.74 12.08
N PHE A 53 6.38 -6.69 11.45
CA PHE A 53 7.13 -5.76 10.62
C PHE A 53 7.12 -4.37 11.28
N THR A 54 8.29 -3.83 11.58
CA THR A 54 8.45 -2.47 12.12
C THR A 54 9.25 -1.56 11.20
N GLU A 55 9.92 -2.15 10.22
CA GLU A 55 10.79 -1.46 9.26
C GLU A 55 11.11 -2.42 8.09
N GLY A 56 11.85 -1.94 7.10
CA GLY A 56 12.34 -2.76 5.99
C GLY A 56 11.76 -2.36 4.64
N ARG A 57 12.17 -3.13 3.63
CA ARG A 57 11.79 -2.95 2.24
C ARG A 57 10.98 -4.13 1.76
N PHE A 58 9.86 -3.85 1.09
CA PHE A 58 8.93 -4.83 0.57
C PHE A 58 8.85 -4.67 -0.94
N THR A 59 9.09 -5.73 -1.69
CA THR A 59 8.88 -5.77 -3.14
C THR A 59 7.71 -6.70 -3.44
N PHE A 60 6.59 -6.10 -3.82
CA PHE A 60 5.38 -6.82 -4.22
C PHE A 60 5.45 -7.10 -5.72
N MET A 61 5.36 -8.36 -6.11
CA MET A 61 5.44 -8.84 -7.49
C MET A 61 4.22 -9.69 -7.85
N GLU A 62 3.85 -9.73 -9.13
CA GLU A 62 2.86 -10.68 -9.65
C GLU A 62 3.43 -12.12 -9.76
N PRO A 63 2.56 -13.14 -9.63
CA PRO A 63 1.24 -13.16 -9.01
C PRO A 63 1.37 -13.43 -7.49
N GLY A 64 1.23 -12.38 -6.68
CA GLY A 64 1.21 -12.53 -5.22
C GLY A 64 2.55 -12.92 -4.58
N LYS A 65 3.69 -12.71 -5.26
CA LYS A 65 5.03 -12.96 -4.73
C LYS A 65 5.55 -11.75 -3.97
N LEU A 66 6.26 -12.01 -2.88
CA LEU A 66 6.87 -11.01 -2.03
C LEU A 66 8.35 -11.27 -1.84
N GLU A 67 9.15 -10.21 -1.89
CA GLU A 67 10.46 -10.15 -1.27
C GLU A 67 10.43 -9.10 -0.16
N TYR A 68 10.98 -9.46 1.00
CA TYR A 68 11.14 -8.54 2.12
C TYR A 68 12.61 -8.55 2.55
N THR A 69 13.18 -7.36 2.70
CA THR A 69 14.51 -7.17 3.26
C THR A 69 14.39 -6.41 4.57
N ASP A 70 14.85 -7.00 5.66
CA ASP A 70 14.88 -6.35 6.95
C ASP A 70 16.01 -5.31 7.07
N ARG A 71 16.09 -4.59 8.18
CA ARG A 71 17.13 -3.58 8.43
C ARG A 71 18.56 -4.13 8.49
N PHE A 72 18.70 -5.43 8.76
CA PHE A 72 20.00 -6.08 8.87
C PHE A 72 20.47 -6.69 7.55
N GLY A 73 19.65 -6.59 6.48
CA GLY A 73 19.91 -7.16 5.18
C GLY A 73 19.44 -8.61 5.04
N GLY A 74 18.72 -9.15 6.03
CA GLY A 74 18.09 -10.47 5.94
C GLY A 74 17.05 -10.48 4.82
N LEU A 75 17.16 -11.45 3.90
CA LEU A 75 16.28 -11.59 2.75
C LEU A 75 15.25 -12.67 3.00
N TYR A 76 13.98 -12.28 2.92
CA TYR A 76 12.82 -13.15 3.05
C TYR A 76 12.08 -13.20 1.71
N GLN A 77 11.57 -14.36 1.35
CA GLN A 77 10.71 -14.54 0.19
C GLN A 77 9.38 -15.14 0.63
N GLY A 78 8.31 -14.78 -0.07
CA GLY A 78 7.00 -15.26 0.34
C GLY A 78 5.88 -14.81 -0.57
N SER A 79 4.73 -14.55 0.06
CA SER A 79 3.52 -14.20 -0.67
C SER A 79 2.78 -13.04 -0.01
N TRP A 80 1.98 -12.38 -0.83
CA TRP A 80 1.03 -11.36 -0.41
C TRP A 80 -0.32 -11.57 -1.09
N GLU A 81 -1.37 -11.10 -0.44
CA GLU A 81 -2.72 -11.16 -0.96
C GLU A 81 -3.52 -9.95 -0.51
N ILE A 82 -4.25 -9.31 -1.42
CA ILE A 82 -5.27 -8.31 -1.11
C ILE A 82 -6.64 -8.93 -1.26
N ARG A 83 -7.50 -8.71 -0.27
CA ARG A 83 -8.91 -9.13 -0.31
C ARG A 83 -9.83 -7.95 -0.04
N LYS A 84 -10.90 -7.85 -0.80
CA LYS A 84 -11.99 -6.91 -0.52
C LYS A 84 -12.90 -7.51 0.53
N GLN A 85 -13.14 -6.78 1.62
CA GLN A 85 -14.00 -7.21 2.72
C GLN A 85 -15.04 -6.14 3.01
N THR A 86 -16.26 -6.55 3.35
CA THR A 86 -17.31 -5.64 3.84
C THR A 86 -17.33 -5.72 5.36
N ILE A 87 -17.05 -4.59 6.01
CA ILE A 87 -17.21 -4.43 7.46
C ILE A 87 -18.62 -3.92 7.69
N ARG A 88 -19.41 -4.70 8.43
CA ARG A 88 -20.75 -4.29 8.84
C ARG A 88 -20.67 -3.18 9.86
N GLY A 89 -21.30 -2.07 9.56
CA GLY A 89 -21.47 -0.96 10.49
C GLY A 89 -22.62 -1.17 11.47
N ASN A 90 -22.77 -0.24 12.40
CA ASN A 90 -23.96 -0.20 13.26
C ASN A 90 -25.19 0.09 12.40
N CYS A 91 -26.25 -0.68 12.64
CA CYS A 91 -27.53 -0.48 11.97
C CYS A 91 -28.44 0.35 12.91
N ASP A 92 -28.74 1.60 12.52
CA ASP A 92 -29.78 2.42 13.16
C ASP A 92 -30.97 2.51 12.22
N ASN A 93 -32.18 2.13 12.71
CA ASN A 93 -33.46 2.22 11.98
C ASN A 93 -33.49 1.50 10.61
N GLY A 94 -32.68 0.43 10.44
CA GLY A 94 -32.64 -0.36 9.19
C GLY A 94 -31.58 0.11 8.18
N ASP A 95 -30.94 1.23 8.40
CA ASP A 95 -29.79 1.68 7.62
C ASP A 95 -28.47 1.21 8.29
N CYS A 96 -27.74 0.34 7.60
CA CYS A 96 -26.44 -0.16 8.05
C CYS A 96 -25.34 0.60 7.33
N ASN A 97 -24.42 1.22 8.08
CA ASN A 97 -23.23 1.88 7.52
C ASN A 97 -22.15 0.85 7.17
N ASP A 98 -22.45 -0.02 6.19
CA ASP A 98 -21.48 -1.00 5.72
C ASP A 98 -20.34 -0.32 4.95
N ARG A 99 -19.11 -0.73 5.23
CA ARG A 99 -17.92 -0.16 4.62
C ARG A 99 -17.11 -1.25 3.92
N ASN A 100 -16.79 -1.05 2.64
CA ASN A 100 -15.86 -1.91 1.93
C ASN A 100 -14.42 -1.46 2.21
N VAL A 101 -13.58 -2.40 2.63
CA VAL A 101 -12.16 -2.21 2.85
C VAL A 101 -11.35 -3.21 2.02
N ASN A 102 -10.10 -2.88 1.74
CA ASN A 102 -9.15 -3.84 1.20
C ASN A 102 -8.20 -4.23 2.32
N THR A 103 -8.10 -5.51 2.62
CA THR A 103 -7.16 -6.09 3.57
C THR A 103 -5.89 -6.51 2.84
N LEU A 104 -4.78 -6.63 3.56
CA LEU A 104 -3.51 -7.15 3.01
C LEU A 104 -2.95 -8.20 3.97
N SER A 105 -2.67 -9.38 3.45
CA SER A 105 -1.96 -10.43 4.16
C SER A 105 -0.56 -10.60 3.56
N ILE A 106 0.44 -10.70 4.42
CA ILE A 106 1.84 -10.90 4.06
C ILE A 106 2.39 -12.11 4.80
N THR A 107 3.06 -13.00 4.09
CA THR A 107 3.88 -14.07 4.66
C THR A 107 5.24 -14.06 3.99
N ALA A 108 6.31 -14.02 4.78
CA ALA A 108 7.69 -13.97 4.31
C ALA A 108 8.55 -14.96 5.11
N ILE A 109 9.41 -15.72 4.43
CA ILE A 109 10.22 -16.80 4.99
C ILE A 109 11.68 -16.55 4.60
N ASP A 110 12.55 -16.58 5.59
CA ASP A 110 13.99 -16.70 5.38
C ASP A 110 14.34 -18.20 5.24
N PHE A 111 14.77 -18.61 4.07
CA PHE A 111 15.07 -20.02 3.79
C PHE A 111 16.37 -20.52 4.45
N GLU A 112 17.27 -19.62 4.86
CA GLU A 112 18.52 -19.99 5.54
C GLU A 112 18.26 -20.23 7.02
N THR A 113 17.58 -19.30 7.68
CA THR A 113 17.31 -19.37 9.13
C THR A 113 16.00 -20.08 9.46
N ARG A 114 15.10 -20.26 8.47
CA ARG A 114 13.73 -20.75 8.62
C ARG A 114 12.83 -19.83 9.47
N ASP A 115 13.22 -18.57 9.62
CA ASP A 115 12.37 -17.57 10.27
C ASP A 115 11.17 -17.25 9.39
N VAL A 116 9.98 -17.19 10.00
CA VAL A 116 8.71 -16.91 9.30
C VAL A 116 8.09 -15.67 9.88
N LYS A 117 7.81 -14.71 9.04
CA LYS A 117 7.14 -13.46 9.36
C LYS A 117 5.78 -13.41 8.69
N THR A 118 4.71 -13.27 9.46
CA THR A 118 3.35 -13.16 8.94
C THR A 118 2.66 -11.98 9.59
N GLU A 119 1.96 -11.19 8.79
CA GLU A 119 1.14 -10.08 9.27
C GLU A 119 -0.14 -9.96 8.45
N HIS A 120 -1.22 -9.59 9.11
CA HIS A 120 -2.49 -9.27 8.48
C HIS A 120 -2.88 -7.83 8.79
N PHE A 121 -3.09 -7.05 7.75
CA PHE A 121 -3.58 -5.69 7.85
C PHE A 121 -5.08 -5.65 7.55
N ASP A 122 -5.84 -5.15 8.51
CA ASP A 122 -7.30 -5.06 8.44
C ASP A 122 -7.79 -4.09 7.37
N GLU A 123 -6.96 -3.13 7.00
CA GLU A 123 -7.27 -2.16 5.96
C GLU A 123 -5.99 -1.61 5.34
N ILE A 124 -6.01 -1.38 4.01
CA ILE A 124 -4.99 -0.59 3.32
C ILE A 124 -5.63 0.57 2.57
N LYS A 125 -4.96 1.72 2.57
CA LYS A 125 -5.39 2.94 1.88
C LYS A 125 -4.22 3.59 1.15
N PHE A 126 -4.33 3.77 -0.16
CA PHE A 126 -3.41 4.62 -0.89
C PHE A 126 -3.73 6.09 -0.62
N THR A 127 -2.75 6.81 -0.08
CA THR A 127 -2.85 8.25 0.20
C THR A 127 -2.28 9.10 -0.93
N ALA A 128 -1.42 8.51 -1.78
CA ALA A 128 -0.90 9.06 -3.01
C ALA A 128 -0.49 7.92 -3.96
N THR A 129 0.08 8.23 -5.12
CA THR A 129 0.62 7.24 -6.08
C THR A 129 1.85 6.51 -5.52
N ASP A 130 2.59 7.20 -4.65
CA ASP A 130 3.82 6.77 -4.02
C ASP A 130 3.70 6.50 -2.51
N LYS A 131 2.46 6.49 -1.96
CA LYS A 131 2.22 6.29 -0.53
C LYS A 131 0.97 5.48 -0.27
N PHE A 132 1.08 4.53 0.65
CA PHE A 132 -0.08 3.89 1.25
C PHE A 132 0.11 3.69 2.75
N ASN A 133 -1.02 3.60 3.46
CA ASN A 133 -1.07 3.21 4.85
C ASN A 133 -1.73 1.84 4.97
N ALA A 134 -1.19 1.01 5.87
CA ALA A 134 -1.82 -0.22 6.30
C ALA A 134 -2.18 -0.13 7.78
N TYR A 135 -3.30 -0.71 8.18
CA TYR A 135 -3.87 -0.55 9.51
C TYR A 135 -4.08 -1.92 10.16
N ILE A 136 -3.75 -2.00 11.45
CA ILE A 136 -4.15 -3.11 12.32
C ILE A 136 -5.01 -2.52 13.43
N TYR A 137 -6.26 -2.99 13.52
CA TYR A 137 -7.23 -2.53 14.51
C TYR A 137 -7.33 -3.54 15.67
N LEU A 138 -6.80 -3.16 16.82
CA LEU A 138 -6.96 -3.91 18.06
C LEU A 138 -7.89 -3.12 19.00
N ASN A 139 -8.66 -3.77 19.81
CA ASN A 139 -9.73 -3.21 20.68
C ASN A 139 -9.58 -1.72 21.05
N SER A 140 -8.47 -1.33 21.70
CA SER A 140 -8.19 0.03 22.16
C SER A 140 -7.01 0.69 21.46
N THR A 141 -6.43 0.04 20.47
CA THR A 141 -5.20 0.49 19.79
C THR A 141 -5.31 0.29 18.29
N THR A 142 -4.87 1.29 17.54
CA THR A 142 -4.69 1.19 16.09
C THR A 142 -3.22 1.39 15.77
N TYR A 143 -2.66 0.48 15.00
CA TYR A 143 -1.33 0.65 14.42
C TYR A 143 -1.47 1.11 12.97
N VAL A 144 -0.69 2.12 12.59
CA VAL A 144 -0.67 2.70 11.25
C VAL A 144 0.71 2.55 10.66
N PHE A 145 0.86 1.67 9.70
CA PHE A 145 2.09 1.43 8.96
C PHE A 145 2.11 2.34 7.74
N ARG A 146 3.14 3.16 7.61
CA ARG A 146 3.27 4.12 6.51
C ARG A 146 4.31 3.64 5.51
N PHE A 147 3.85 3.34 4.32
CA PHE A 147 4.70 2.87 3.23
C PHE A 147 4.91 3.97 2.20
N ARG A 148 6.14 4.03 1.68
CA ARG A 148 6.53 4.91 0.58
C ARG A 148 7.18 4.09 -0.52
N ARG A 149 6.81 4.35 -1.76
CA ARG A 149 7.39 3.73 -2.94
C ARG A 149 8.85 4.21 -3.12
N GLU A 150 9.73 3.31 -3.53
CA GLU A 150 11.12 3.58 -3.91
C GLU A 150 11.31 3.60 -5.44
#